data_227830e4fb115b02d3951af7874df2f9
#
_entry.id   227830e4fb115b02d3951af7874df2f9
#
_cell.length_a   1.000
_cell.length_b   1.000
_cell.length_c   1.000
_cell.angle_alpha   90.00
_cell.angle_beta   90.00
_cell.angle_gamma   90.00
#
_symmetry.space_group_name_H-M   'P 1'
#
loop_
_entity.id
_entity.type
_entity.pdbx_description
1 polymer ?
#
loop_
_entity_poly.entity_id
_entity_poly.type
_entity_poly.pdbx_seq_one_letter_code
_entity_poly.pdbx_strand_id
1 'polypeptide(L)'
;RVCIKEFFPKDFFKRDEGADTISLLSQSHAGTMSRFKEKFIKEAQTIAALDHPNIIHILDVFEENNTAYYVMEYVEGESLSAVVKRRGALGEAAAVGYIRQVADALGYIHERRIMHLDVKPGNVMFRSRDDRAILIDFGLSKHYNAESGEATSSSPVGVSHGFAPMEQYKSGGVKEFSPATDIYSLGATLYYLVTGSVPPEAADMSREGVEVPSNLSLGV
;
A
#
# COMPACT_ATOMS: atom_id res chain seq x y z
N ARG A 1 -1.80 22.01 -6.50
CA ARG A 1 -0.73 20.99 -6.65
C ARG A 1 -1.37 19.60 -6.73
N VAL A 2 -0.83 18.74 -7.58
CA VAL A 2 -1.24 17.35 -7.73
C VAL A 2 0.01 16.47 -7.74
N CYS A 3 -0.17 15.18 -7.49
CA CYS A 3 0.85 14.16 -7.71
C CYS A 3 0.41 13.28 -8.89
N ILE A 4 1.34 12.93 -9.77
CA ILE A 4 1.05 12.07 -10.93
C ILE A 4 1.87 10.81 -10.77
N LYS A 5 1.23 9.65 -10.91
CA LYS A 5 1.88 8.34 -10.97
C LYS A 5 1.75 7.81 -12.40
N GLU A 6 2.89 7.42 -12.96
CA GLU A 6 3.01 6.87 -14.32
C GLU A 6 3.22 5.35 -14.24
N PHE A 7 2.59 4.61 -15.13
CA PHE A 7 2.92 3.20 -15.35
C PHE A 7 4.24 3.11 -16.13
N PHE A 8 5.35 2.93 -15.42
CA PHE A 8 6.69 2.86 -16.02
C PHE A 8 7.53 1.74 -15.39
N PRO A 9 7.29 0.47 -15.72
CA PRO A 9 8.17 -0.64 -15.36
C PRO A 9 9.54 -0.50 -16.04
N LYS A 10 10.49 0.13 -15.36
CA LYS A 10 11.80 0.54 -15.89
C LYS A 10 12.63 -0.58 -16.52
N ASP A 11 12.40 -1.83 -16.10
CA ASP A 11 13.13 -3.00 -16.63
C ASP A 11 12.58 -3.47 -17.98
N PHE A 12 11.41 -2.94 -18.42
CA PHE A 12 10.74 -3.30 -19.64
C PHE A 12 10.52 -2.14 -20.59
N PHE A 13 10.63 -0.90 -20.11
CA PHE A 13 10.43 0.31 -20.92
C PHE A 13 11.63 1.23 -20.84
N LYS A 14 11.81 1.99 -21.92
CA LYS A 14 12.70 3.17 -21.96
C LYS A 14 11.89 4.39 -22.36
N ARG A 15 12.33 5.57 -21.93
CA ARG A 15 11.82 6.83 -22.44
C ARG A 15 12.51 7.14 -23.77
N ASP A 16 11.74 7.56 -24.75
CA ASP A 16 12.28 7.92 -26.07
C ASP A 16 13.02 9.25 -25.97
N GLU A 17 14.16 9.34 -26.65
CA GLU A 17 14.99 10.55 -26.61
C GLU A 17 14.25 11.73 -27.26
N GLY A 18 14.13 12.84 -26.54
CA GLY A 18 13.48 14.06 -27.01
C GLY A 18 11.96 13.99 -27.12
N ALA A 19 11.33 12.95 -26.54
CA ALA A 19 9.88 12.79 -26.50
C ALA A 19 9.41 12.40 -25.10
N ASP A 20 8.11 12.62 -24.83
CA ASP A 20 7.47 12.19 -23.59
C ASP A 20 7.01 10.72 -23.66
N THR A 21 7.06 10.10 -24.85
CA THR A 21 6.64 8.73 -25.10
C THR A 21 7.60 7.70 -24.50
N ILE A 22 7.05 6.51 -24.21
CA ILE A 22 7.84 5.36 -23.79
C ILE A 22 7.74 4.23 -24.81
N SER A 23 8.80 3.46 -24.94
CA SER A 23 8.88 2.30 -25.82
C SER A 23 9.31 1.05 -25.06
N LEU A 24 8.76 -0.11 -25.45
CA LEU A 24 9.18 -1.40 -24.94
C LEU A 24 10.62 -1.71 -25.36
N LEU A 25 11.42 -2.21 -24.42
CA LEU A 25 12.77 -2.71 -24.71
C LEU A 25 12.75 -4.00 -25.55
N SER A 26 11.67 -4.80 -25.45
CA SER A 26 11.48 -6.01 -26.26
C SER A 26 10.00 -6.26 -26.52
N GLN A 27 9.67 -6.56 -27.76
CA GLN A 27 8.29 -6.91 -28.19
C GLN A 27 7.80 -8.23 -27.58
N SER A 28 8.69 -9.10 -27.12
CA SER A 28 8.30 -10.35 -26.43
C SER A 28 7.49 -10.13 -25.16
N HIS A 29 7.60 -8.95 -24.55
CA HIS A 29 6.86 -8.59 -23.31
C HIS A 29 5.58 -7.78 -23.56
N ALA A 30 5.23 -7.48 -24.82
CA ALA A 30 4.12 -6.58 -25.16
C ALA A 30 2.78 -7.03 -24.51
N GLY A 31 2.42 -8.29 -24.64
CA GLY A 31 1.17 -8.83 -24.09
C GLY A 31 1.14 -8.83 -22.56
N THR A 32 2.28 -9.03 -21.90
CA THR A 32 2.39 -8.99 -20.44
C THR A 32 2.28 -7.56 -19.93
N MET A 33 2.96 -6.62 -20.58
CA MET A 33 2.94 -5.21 -20.21
C MET A 33 1.57 -4.56 -20.47
N SER A 34 0.87 -4.94 -21.54
CA SER A 34 -0.52 -4.51 -21.79
C SER A 34 -1.42 -4.89 -20.62
N ARG A 35 -1.37 -6.15 -20.17
CA ARG A 35 -2.15 -6.62 -19.00
C ARG A 35 -1.79 -5.89 -17.71
N PHE A 36 -0.51 -5.58 -17.49
CA PHE A 36 -0.10 -4.83 -16.30
C PHE A 36 -0.56 -3.37 -16.36
N LYS A 37 -0.54 -2.75 -17.56
CA LYS A 37 -1.09 -1.40 -17.76
C LYS A 37 -2.61 -1.36 -17.53
N GLU A 38 -3.35 -2.31 -18.08
CA GLU A 38 -4.80 -2.43 -17.85
C GLU A 38 -5.12 -2.60 -16.36
N LYS A 39 -4.31 -3.42 -15.66
CA LYS A 39 -4.45 -3.59 -14.21
C LYS A 39 -4.20 -2.29 -13.46
N PHE A 40 -3.14 -1.55 -13.79
CA PHE A 40 -2.81 -0.26 -13.19
C PHE A 40 -3.97 0.75 -13.35
N ILE A 41 -4.57 0.82 -14.55
CA ILE A 41 -5.73 1.67 -14.83
C ILE A 41 -6.93 1.24 -13.97
N LYS A 42 -7.24 -0.05 -13.96
CA LYS A 42 -8.39 -0.60 -13.20
C LYS A 42 -8.26 -0.36 -11.69
N GLU A 43 -7.06 -0.53 -11.15
CA GLU A 43 -6.77 -0.23 -9.75
C GLU A 43 -7.00 1.25 -9.44
N ALA A 44 -6.47 2.16 -10.28
CA ALA A 44 -6.67 3.59 -10.11
C ALA A 44 -8.15 3.99 -10.19
N GLN A 45 -8.91 3.42 -11.13
CA GLN A 45 -10.36 3.63 -11.24
C GLN A 45 -11.12 3.12 -10.02
N THR A 46 -10.70 1.99 -9.46
CA THR A 46 -11.29 1.45 -8.22
C THR A 46 -11.09 2.41 -7.06
N ILE A 47 -9.88 2.95 -6.90
CA ILE A 47 -9.57 3.91 -5.83
C ILE A 47 -10.30 5.23 -6.05
N ALA A 48 -10.41 5.69 -7.31
CA ALA A 48 -11.14 6.92 -7.66
C ALA A 48 -12.63 6.90 -7.24
N ALA A 49 -13.20 5.71 -7.10
CA ALA A 49 -14.58 5.53 -6.61
C ALA A 49 -14.69 5.53 -5.08
N LEU A 50 -13.58 5.60 -4.35
CA LEU A 50 -13.56 5.65 -2.89
C LEU A 50 -13.63 7.10 -2.40
N ASP A 51 -14.51 7.34 -1.43
CA ASP A 51 -14.63 8.64 -0.76
C ASP A 51 -14.50 8.43 0.75
N HIS A 52 -13.30 8.67 1.27
CA HIS A 52 -12.99 8.51 2.69
C HIS A 52 -11.86 9.48 3.12
N PRO A 53 -11.98 10.16 4.28
CA PRO A 53 -11.04 11.20 4.70
C PRO A 53 -9.60 10.72 4.93
N ASN A 54 -9.41 9.41 5.13
CA ASN A 54 -8.11 8.79 5.36
C ASN A 54 -7.64 7.93 4.18
N ILE A 55 -8.21 8.11 2.99
CA ILE A 55 -7.78 7.48 1.74
C ILE A 55 -7.41 8.57 0.75
N ILE A 56 -6.33 8.36 0.00
CA ILE A 56 -5.90 9.29 -1.06
C ILE A 56 -6.99 9.47 -2.12
N HIS A 57 -7.27 10.70 -2.51
CA HIS A 57 -8.25 10.99 -3.54
C HIS A 57 -7.59 10.99 -4.93
N ILE A 58 -8.11 10.16 -5.85
CA ILE A 58 -7.71 10.14 -7.25
C ILE A 58 -8.59 11.13 -8.01
N LEU A 59 -7.95 12.03 -8.73
CA LEU A 59 -8.58 13.12 -9.45
C LEU A 59 -8.86 12.78 -10.92
N ASP A 60 -7.95 12.00 -11.53
CA ASP A 60 -8.07 11.63 -12.94
C ASP A 60 -7.26 10.36 -13.24
N VAL A 61 -7.67 9.62 -14.29
CA VAL A 61 -6.97 8.43 -14.81
C VAL A 61 -7.03 8.48 -16.34
N PHE A 62 -5.89 8.50 -17.02
CA PHE A 62 -5.83 8.63 -18.47
C PHE A 62 -4.66 7.86 -19.07
N GLU A 63 -4.75 7.63 -20.39
CA GLU A 63 -3.68 7.05 -21.20
C GLU A 63 -3.12 8.10 -22.15
N GLU A 64 -1.79 8.23 -22.18
CA GLU A 64 -1.04 9.08 -23.08
C GLU A 64 0.39 8.55 -23.19
N ASN A 65 1.17 9.01 -24.19
CA ASN A 65 2.61 8.69 -24.31
C ASN A 65 2.94 7.20 -24.30
N ASN A 66 2.05 6.35 -24.83
CA ASN A 66 2.13 4.88 -24.82
C ASN A 66 2.08 4.25 -23.42
N THR A 67 1.67 5.00 -22.40
CA THR A 67 1.55 4.56 -21.01
C THR A 67 0.21 4.99 -20.40
N ALA A 68 0.08 4.82 -19.11
CA ALA A 68 -1.08 5.25 -18.33
C ALA A 68 -0.64 6.07 -17.14
N TYR A 69 -1.49 7.00 -16.74
CA TYR A 69 -1.27 7.90 -15.61
C TYR A 69 -2.49 7.92 -14.72
N TYR A 70 -2.27 8.17 -13.43
CA TYR A 70 -3.32 8.70 -12.59
C TYR A 70 -2.84 9.92 -11.81
N VAL A 71 -3.75 10.85 -11.64
CA VAL A 71 -3.54 12.10 -10.92
C VAL A 71 -4.22 11.98 -9.57
N MET A 72 -3.51 12.31 -8.50
CA MET A 72 -4.04 12.30 -7.16
C MET A 72 -3.80 13.62 -6.44
N GLU A 73 -4.55 13.88 -5.39
CA GLU A 73 -4.30 15.02 -4.54
C GLU A 73 -2.86 15.03 -4.02
N TYR A 74 -2.27 16.21 -3.93
CA TYR A 74 -0.98 16.39 -3.28
C TYR A 74 -1.17 16.48 -1.78
N VAL A 75 -0.70 15.47 -1.06
CA VAL A 75 -0.72 15.49 0.42
C VAL A 75 0.48 16.29 0.91
N GLU A 76 0.22 17.46 1.48
CA GLU A 76 1.26 18.30 2.09
C GLU A 76 1.67 17.72 3.44
N GLY A 77 2.75 16.94 3.41
CA GLY A 77 3.22 16.18 4.55
C GLY A 77 4.33 15.20 4.19
N GLU A 78 4.56 14.25 5.05
CA GLU A 78 5.57 13.21 4.88
C GLU A 78 5.00 11.83 5.25
N SER A 79 5.60 10.74 4.78
CA SER A 79 5.17 9.41 5.19
C SER A 79 5.48 9.16 6.67
N LEU A 80 4.69 8.33 7.35
CA LEU A 80 4.97 7.93 8.73
C LEU A 80 6.35 7.27 8.86
N SER A 81 6.83 6.59 7.81
CA SER A 81 8.20 6.09 7.76
C SER A 81 9.24 7.21 7.81
N ALA A 82 9.02 8.32 7.09
CA ALA A 82 9.92 9.47 7.13
C ALA A 82 9.86 10.19 8.50
N VAL A 83 8.67 10.29 9.09
CA VAL A 83 8.49 10.84 10.44
C VAL A 83 9.33 10.07 11.44
N VAL A 84 9.20 8.73 11.48
CA VAL A 84 9.94 7.87 12.42
C VAL A 84 11.44 7.92 12.15
N LYS A 85 11.86 7.89 10.89
CA LYS A 85 13.30 8.01 10.53
C LYS A 85 13.92 9.31 11.03
N ARG A 86 13.15 10.41 11.01
CA ARG A 86 13.63 11.74 11.40
C ARG A 86 13.52 12.00 12.91
N ARG A 87 12.47 11.50 13.57
CA ARG A 87 12.15 11.83 14.97
C ARG A 87 12.42 10.68 15.95
N GLY A 88 12.66 9.45 15.47
CA GLY A 88 12.62 8.23 16.27
C GLY A 88 11.20 7.72 16.45
N ALA A 89 11.06 6.74 17.33
CA ALA A 89 9.77 6.16 17.71
C ALA A 89 8.76 7.23 18.17
N LEU A 90 7.50 7.02 17.83
CA LEU A 90 6.41 7.90 18.24
C LEU A 90 5.92 7.55 19.65
N GLY A 91 5.40 8.54 20.34
CA GLY A 91 4.65 8.28 21.58
C GLY A 91 3.37 7.48 21.28
N GLU A 92 3.01 6.59 22.21
CA GLU A 92 1.87 5.67 22.09
C GLU A 92 0.58 6.36 21.62
N ALA A 93 0.19 7.47 22.25
CA ALA A 93 -1.04 8.18 21.92
C ALA A 93 -1.10 8.64 20.45
N ALA A 94 0.03 9.14 19.92
CA ALA A 94 0.12 9.57 18.53
C ALA A 94 0.07 8.37 17.58
N ALA A 95 0.85 7.30 17.86
CA ALA A 95 0.86 6.09 17.08
C ALA A 95 -0.52 5.44 16.99
N VAL A 96 -1.19 5.26 18.13
CA VAL A 96 -2.56 4.72 18.20
C VAL A 96 -3.56 5.63 17.48
N GLY A 97 -3.40 6.96 17.59
CA GLY A 97 -4.22 7.93 16.86
C GLY A 97 -4.16 7.75 15.33
N TYR A 98 -2.96 7.57 14.77
CA TYR A 98 -2.79 7.33 13.33
C TYR A 98 -3.28 5.94 12.91
N ILE A 99 -2.98 4.91 13.72
CA ILE A 99 -3.43 3.54 13.44
C ILE A 99 -4.96 3.43 13.43
N ARG A 100 -5.67 4.13 14.33
CA ARG A 100 -7.14 4.18 14.31
C ARG A 100 -7.69 4.77 13.02
N GLN A 101 -7.07 5.85 12.51
CA GLN A 101 -7.47 6.47 11.26
C GLN A 101 -7.24 5.53 10.06
N VAL A 102 -6.11 4.79 10.04
CA VAL A 102 -5.84 3.78 9.01
C VAL A 102 -6.78 2.59 9.13
N ALA A 103 -7.09 2.14 10.36
CA ALA A 103 -8.07 1.07 10.59
C ALA A 103 -9.46 1.43 10.07
N ASP A 104 -9.89 2.68 10.26
CA ASP A 104 -11.17 3.19 9.73
C ASP A 104 -11.18 3.16 8.20
N ALA A 105 -10.10 3.60 7.55
CA ALA A 105 -9.93 3.49 6.10
C ALA A 105 -9.95 2.03 5.61
N LEU A 106 -9.30 1.12 6.32
CA LEU A 106 -9.30 -0.31 5.99
C LEU A 106 -10.70 -0.91 6.14
N GLY A 107 -11.41 -0.60 7.22
CA GLY A 107 -12.81 -1.02 7.42
C GLY A 107 -13.69 -0.60 6.24
N TYR A 108 -13.57 0.66 5.81
CA TYR A 108 -14.31 1.21 4.68
C TYR A 108 -14.06 0.46 3.36
N ILE A 109 -12.80 0.09 3.04
CA ILE A 109 -12.49 -0.67 1.82
C ILE A 109 -12.87 -2.14 1.95
N HIS A 110 -12.73 -2.75 3.12
CA HIS A 110 -13.10 -4.14 3.38
C HIS A 110 -14.61 -4.37 3.20
N GLU A 111 -15.46 -3.45 3.64
CA GLU A 111 -16.91 -3.47 3.37
C GLU A 111 -17.23 -3.49 1.87
N ARG A 112 -16.33 -2.94 1.05
CA ARG A 112 -16.41 -2.92 -0.43
C ARG A 112 -15.67 -4.09 -1.08
N ARG A 113 -15.22 -5.06 -0.29
CA ARG A 113 -14.47 -6.24 -0.73
C ARG A 113 -13.15 -5.89 -1.43
N ILE A 114 -12.52 -4.82 -1.01
CA ILE A 114 -11.21 -4.39 -1.47
C ILE A 114 -10.22 -4.60 -0.32
N MET A 115 -9.07 -5.20 -0.60
CA MET A 115 -7.94 -5.29 0.32
C MET A 115 -6.79 -4.45 -0.19
N HIS A 116 -6.06 -3.83 0.72
CA HIS A 116 -4.91 -2.98 0.40
C HIS A 116 -3.66 -3.80 0.07
N LEU A 117 -3.33 -4.80 0.89
CA LEU A 117 -2.24 -5.78 0.78
C LEU A 117 -0.81 -5.20 0.85
N ASP A 118 -0.65 -3.92 1.10
CA ASP A 118 0.67 -3.28 1.30
C ASP A 118 0.60 -2.16 2.36
N VAL A 119 -0.10 -2.43 3.46
CA VAL A 119 -0.16 -1.49 4.60
C VAL A 119 1.20 -1.47 5.27
N LYS A 120 1.84 -0.30 5.29
CA LYS A 120 3.14 -0.06 5.93
C LYS A 120 3.34 1.44 6.17
N PRO A 121 4.26 1.84 7.05
CA PRO A 121 4.50 3.26 7.37
C PRO A 121 4.87 4.11 6.16
N GLY A 122 5.44 3.51 5.11
CA GLY A 122 5.78 4.19 3.85
C GLY A 122 4.56 4.57 3.02
N ASN A 123 3.46 3.81 3.18
CA ASN A 123 2.21 3.99 2.45
C ASN A 123 1.13 4.74 3.26
N VAL A 124 1.52 5.35 4.37
CA VAL A 124 0.66 6.25 5.16
C VAL A 124 1.30 7.62 5.21
N MET A 125 0.66 8.61 4.60
CA MET A 125 1.08 10.01 4.66
C MET A 125 0.51 10.68 5.90
N PHE A 126 1.37 11.36 6.65
CA PHE A 126 0.97 12.26 7.70
C PHE A 126 0.78 13.67 7.12
N ARG A 127 -0.45 14.17 7.17
CA ARG A 127 -0.80 15.51 6.74
C ARG A 127 -0.83 16.45 7.95
N SER A 128 0.17 17.33 8.04
CA SER A 128 0.42 18.13 9.25
C SER A 128 -0.60 19.21 9.52
N ARG A 129 -1.35 19.68 8.51
CA ARG A 129 -2.32 20.79 8.68
C ARG A 129 -3.53 20.42 9.56
N ASP A 130 -3.90 19.13 9.60
CA ASP A 130 -5.09 18.63 10.29
C ASP A 130 -4.84 17.30 11.05
N ASP A 131 -3.58 16.93 11.23
CA ASP A 131 -3.13 15.75 11.97
C ASP A 131 -3.72 14.44 11.44
N ARG A 132 -3.85 14.33 10.10
CA ARG A 132 -4.45 13.17 9.45
C ARG A 132 -3.43 12.19 8.91
N ALA A 133 -3.72 10.91 9.13
CA ALA A 133 -3.10 9.79 8.44
C ALA A 133 -3.90 9.47 7.16
N ILE A 134 -3.24 9.48 6.00
CA ILE A 134 -3.85 9.22 4.69
C ILE A 134 -3.19 8.00 4.09
N LEU A 135 -3.96 6.96 3.87
CA LEU A 135 -3.52 5.73 3.22
C LEU A 135 -3.37 5.99 1.72
N ILE A 136 -2.19 5.66 1.21
CA ILE A 136 -1.80 5.85 -0.20
C ILE A 136 -1.32 4.53 -0.80
N ASP A 137 -1.13 4.51 -2.10
CA ASP A 137 -0.50 3.42 -2.86
C ASP A 137 -1.18 2.06 -2.75
N PHE A 138 -2.29 1.93 -3.47
CA PHE A 138 -3.07 0.70 -3.61
C PHE A 138 -2.52 -0.24 -4.70
N GLY A 139 -1.25 -0.12 -5.08
CA GLY A 139 -0.66 -0.85 -6.20
C GLY A 139 -0.67 -2.38 -6.08
N LEU A 140 -0.93 -2.91 -4.90
CA LEU A 140 -1.13 -4.34 -4.65
C LEU A 140 -2.59 -4.70 -4.33
N SER A 141 -3.49 -3.70 -4.26
CA SER A 141 -4.88 -3.92 -3.87
C SER A 141 -5.59 -4.95 -4.76
N LYS A 142 -6.49 -5.70 -4.17
CA LYS A 142 -7.28 -6.72 -4.86
C LYS A 142 -8.72 -6.73 -4.37
N HIS A 143 -9.64 -7.02 -5.29
CA HIS A 143 -10.97 -7.47 -4.93
C HIS A 143 -10.91 -8.94 -4.51
N TYR A 144 -11.72 -9.33 -3.56
CA TYR A 144 -11.85 -10.71 -3.12
C TYR A 144 -13.32 -11.17 -3.10
N ASN A 145 -13.53 -12.47 -3.25
CA ASN A 145 -14.84 -13.08 -3.07
C ASN A 145 -15.06 -13.31 -1.57
N ALA A 146 -16.15 -12.77 -1.00
CA ALA A 146 -16.45 -12.89 0.42
C ALA A 146 -16.77 -14.33 0.87
N GLU A 147 -17.20 -15.21 -0.05
CA GLU A 147 -17.56 -16.61 0.27
C GLU A 147 -16.35 -17.54 0.19
N SER A 148 -15.48 -17.36 -0.81
CA SER A 148 -14.31 -18.23 -1.01
C SER A 148 -13.00 -17.64 -0.46
N GLY A 149 -12.94 -16.32 -0.16
CA GLY A 149 -11.70 -15.62 0.19
C GLY A 149 -10.72 -15.47 -0.99
N GLU A 150 -11.08 -15.97 -2.18
CA GLU A 150 -10.20 -15.96 -3.33
C GLU A 150 -10.07 -14.57 -3.94
N ALA A 151 -8.82 -14.18 -4.27
CA ALA A 151 -8.55 -12.96 -5.00
C ALA A 151 -9.00 -13.08 -6.47
N THR A 152 -9.66 -12.05 -6.97
CA THR A 152 -10.17 -12.01 -8.36
C THR A 152 -9.09 -11.86 -9.42
N SER A 153 -7.82 -11.71 -9.03
CA SER A 153 -6.68 -11.61 -9.95
C SER A 153 -5.51 -12.48 -9.51
N SER A 154 -4.87 -13.16 -10.46
CA SER A 154 -3.73 -14.08 -10.26
C SER A 154 -2.36 -13.38 -10.25
N SER A 155 -2.29 -12.04 -10.22
CA SER A 155 -0.99 -11.35 -10.20
C SER A 155 -0.25 -11.61 -8.89
N PRO A 156 1.09 -11.81 -8.94
CA PRO A 156 1.91 -11.91 -7.74
C PRO A 156 1.71 -10.66 -6.86
N VAL A 157 1.60 -10.87 -5.56
CA VAL A 157 1.60 -9.79 -4.57
C VAL A 157 3.04 -9.52 -4.20
N GLY A 158 3.45 -8.26 -4.24
CA GLY A 158 4.75 -7.85 -3.68
C GLY A 158 4.77 -8.11 -2.18
N VAL A 159 5.95 -8.38 -1.64
CA VAL A 159 6.11 -8.63 -0.21
C VAL A 159 6.87 -7.46 0.41
N SER A 160 6.26 -6.84 1.43
CA SER A 160 6.92 -5.83 2.26
C SER A 160 7.48 -6.49 3.51
N HIS A 161 8.80 -6.77 3.50
CA HIS A 161 9.51 -7.45 4.58
C HIS A 161 9.21 -6.82 5.95
N GLY A 162 8.88 -7.67 6.92
CA GLY A 162 8.48 -7.30 8.28
C GLY A 162 7.03 -6.80 8.41
N PHE A 163 6.36 -6.41 7.33
CA PHE A 163 4.97 -5.92 7.35
C PHE A 163 3.97 -6.90 6.75
N ALA A 164 4.43 -7.83 5.92
CA ALA A 164 3.59 -8.80 5.24
C ALA A 164 3.37 -10.06 6.09
N PRO A 165 2.13 -10.59 6.19
CA PRO A 165 1.85 -11.87 6.86
C PRO A 165 2.30 -13.07 6.01
N MET A 166 2.34 -14.25 6.65
CA MET A 166 2.84 -15.50 6.07
C MET A 166 2.20 -15.89 4.73
N GLU A 167 0.92 -15.61 4.56
CA GLU A 167 0.21 -15.93 3.33
C GLU A 167 0.72 -15.15 2.11
N GLN A 168 1.36 -13.98 2.30
CA GLN A 168 1.93 -13.21 1.19
C GLN A 168 3.27 -13.77 0.68
N TYR A 169 3.95 -14.62 1.45
CA TYR A 169 5.24 -15.22 1.08
C TYR A 169 5.11 -16.52 0.26
N LYS A 170 3.91 -17.07 0.10
CA LYS A 170 3.71 -18.34 -0.59
C LYS A 170 3.98 -18.22 -2.09
N SER A 171 4.93 -19.01 -2.59
CA SER A 171 5.23 -19.13 -4.01
C SER A 171 4.01 -19.64 -4.80
N GLY A 172 3.65 -18.97 -5.89
CA GLY A 172 2.49 -19.32 -6.71
C GLY A 172 1.28 -18.40 -6.50
N GLY A 173 1.43 -17.38 -5.66
CA GLY A 173 0.35 -16.46 -5.30
C GLY A 173 -0.57 -17.07 -4.24
N VAL A 174 -1.03 -16.22 -3.33
CA VAL A 174 -2.04 -16.66 -2.37
C VAL A 174 -3.39 -16.64 -3.05
N LYS A 175 -4.11 -17.73 -2.97
CA LYS A 175 -5.48 -17.81 -3.48
C LYS A 175 -6.47 -17.18 -2.50
N GLU A 176 -6.10 -17.12 -1.22
CA GLU A 176 -6.99 -16.70 -0.15
C GLU A 176 -6.37 -15.53 0.62
N PHE A 177 -6.89 -14.32 0.41
CA PHE A 177 -6.66 -13.15 1.25
C PHE A 177 -7.93 -12.84 2.01
N SER A 178 -7.78 -12.35 3.22
CA SER A 178 -8.89 -11.88 4.03
C SER A 178 -8.55 -10.51 4.63
N PRO A 179 -9.52 -9.78 5.17
CA PRO A 179 -9.25 -8.56 5.93
C PRO A 179 -8.16 -8.70 7.00
N ALA A 180 -7.98 -9.91 7.57
CA ALA A 180 -6.94 -10.20 8.55
C ALA A 180 -5.52 -9.97 7.99
N THR A 181 -5.30 -10.11 6.68
CA THR A 181 -4.03 -9.79 6.01
C THR A 181 -3.63 -8.32 6.21
N ASP A 182 -4.56 -7.40 5.97
CA ASP A 182 -4.32 -5.96 6.20
C ASP A 182 -4.21 -5.62 7.69
N ILE A 183 -4.98 -6.30 8.55
CA ILE A 183 -4.93 -6.09 10.01
C ILE A 183 -3.58 -6.53 10.58
N TYR A 184 -3.00 -7.64 10.10
CA TYR A 184 -1.64 -8.02 10.45
C TYR A 184 -0.63 -6.90 10.10
N SER A 185 -0.70 -6.40 8.86
CA SER A 185 0.19 -5.35 8.36
C SER A 185 0.00 -4.02 9.11
N LEU A 186 -1.23 -3.75 9.56
CA LEU A 186 -1.55 -2.60 10.43
C LEU A 186 -0.90 -2.76 11.81
N GLY A 187 -0.95 -3.95 12.41
CA GLY A 187 -0.27 -4.26 13.68
C GLY A 187 1.26 -4.12 13.56
N ALA A 188 1.85 -4.64 12.47
CA ALA A 188 3.26 -4.47 12.15
C ALA A 188 3.65 -2.99 11.96
N THR A 189 2.74 -2.20 11.38
CA THR A 189 2.91 -0.74 11.24
C THR A 189 2.90 -0.07 12.61
N LEU A 190 1.96 -0.40 13.50
CA LEU A 190 1.93 0.12 14.87
C LEU A 190 3.25 -0.20 15.61
N TYR A 191 3.70 -1.45 15.54
CA TYR A 191 4.98 -1.85 16.12
C TYR A 191 6.13 -0.94 15.67
N TYR A 192 6.25 -0.74 14.35
CA TYR A 192 7.27 0.16 13.80
C TYR A 192 7.14 1.60 14.34
N LEU A 193 5.92 2.12 14.44
CA LEU A 193 5.71 3.49 14.92
C LEU A 193 6.15 3.67 16.37
N VAL A 194 5.94 2.68 17.25
CA VAL A 194 6.25 2.79 18.68
C VAL A 194 7.64 2.32 19.06
N THR A 195 8.31 1.53 18.18
CA THR A 195 9.68 1.04 18.42
C THR A 195 10.74 1.75 17.60
N GLY A 196 10.37 2.29 16.44
CA GLY A 196 11.31 2.78 15.42
C GLY A 196 12.01 1.67 14.63
N SER A 197 11.71 0.40 14.91
CA SER A 197 12.33 -0.78 14.30
C SER A 197 11.34 -1.55 13.45
N VAL A 198 11.80 -2.04 12.29
CA VAL A 198 11.00 -2.95 11.46
C VAL A 198 10.78 -4.25 12.25
N PRO A 199 9.56 -4.75 12.36
CA PRO A 199 9.32 -6.01 13.04
C PRO A 199 10.01 -7.18 12.33
N PRO A 200 10.31 -8.29 13.02
CA PRO A 200 10.77 -9.52 12.41
C PRO A 200 9.80 -10.00 11.32
N GLU A 201 10.27 -10.81 10.39
CA GLU A 201 9.37 -11.42 9.40
C GLU A 201 8.37 -12.36 10.08
N ALA A 202 7.19 -12.51 9.46
CA ALA A 202 6.09 -13.30 10.03
C ALA A 202 6.49 -14.74 10.40
N ALA A 203 7.43 -15.34 9.65
CA ALA A 203 7.97 -16.67 9.93
C ALA A 203 8.80 -16.70 11.22
N ASP A 204 9.55 -15.64 11.50
CA ASP A 204 10.42 -15.54 12.68
C ASP A 204 9.60 -15.15 13.92
N MET A 205 8.61 -14.26 13.77
CA MET A 205 7.67 -13.90 14.85
C MET A 205 6.94 -15.11 15.44
N SER A 206 6.60 -16.11 14.62
CA SER A 206 5.95 -17.33 15.09
C SER A 206 6.85 -18.21 15.96
N ARG A 207 8.17 -18.02 15.91
CA ARG A 207 9.17 -18.80 16.65
C ARG A 207 9.72 -18.08 17.86
N GLU A 208 9.98 -16.79 17.76
CA GLU A 208 10.73 -16.01 18.73
C GLU A 208 9.87 -14.97 19.46
N GLY A 209 8.64 -14.73 18.93
CA GLY A 209 7.77 -13.66 19.45
C GLY A 209 8.24 -12.27 19.05
N VAL A 210 7.67 -11.26 19.65
CA VAL A 210 7.98 -9.85 19.42
C VAL A 210 8.30 -9.20 20.76
N GLU A 211 9.39 -8.46 20.84
CA GLU A 211 9.71 -7.65 22.01
C GLU A 211 8.69 -6.50 22.14
N VAL A 212 7.97 -6.49 23.24
CA VAL A 212 7.06 -5.40 23.57
C VAL A 212 7.84 -4.29 24.26
N PRO A 213 7.84 -3.05 23.74
CA PRO A 213 8.51 -1.93 24.38
C PRO A 213 8.01 -1.71 25.81
N SER A 214 8.94 -1.60 26.77
CA SER A 214 8.61 -1.42 28.19
C SER A 214 7.95 -0.08 28.54
N ASN A 215 7.94 0.86 27.59
CA ASN A 215 7.37 2.20 27.74
C ASN A 215 5.93 2.31 27.23
N LEU A 216 5.33 1.21 26.78
CA LEU A 216 3.91 1.18 26.41
C LEU A 216 3.02 0.93 27.63
N SER A 217 1.84 1.55 27.64
CA SER A 217 0.85 1.27 28.67
C SER A 217 0.28 -0.14 28.50
N LEU A 218 0.06 -0.86 29.61
CA LEU A 218 -0.49 -2.22 29.62
C LEU A 218 -1.96 -2.32 29.15
N GLY A 219 -2.50 -1.29 28.55
CA GLY A 219 -3.90 -1.20 28.10
C GLY A 219 -4.08 -1.03 26.59
N VAL A 220 -3.02 -1.25 25.81
CA VAL A 220 -3.07 -1.17 24.34
C VAL A 220 -3.05 -2.54 23.70
#